data_31f7085efc1d44fe45ffcef77930ed6e
#
_entry.id   31f7085efc1d44fe45ffcef77930ed6e
#
_cell.length_a   1.000
_cell.length_b   1.000
_cell.length_c   1.000
_cell.angle_alpha   90.00
_cell.angle_beta   90.00
_cell.angle_gamma   90.00
#
_symmetry.space_group_name_H-M   'P 1'
#
loop_
_entity.id
_entity.type
_entity.pdbx_description
1 polymer ?
#
loop_
_entity_poly.entity_id
_entity_poly.type
_entity_poly.pdbx_seq_one_letter_code
_entity_poly.pdbx_strand_id
1 'polypeptide(L)'
;MIKLVVTDIDDTLLNSDREISKKNREVIEECKKQDIKVILASGRPDFGMMSIVGDLQLDSYDNYLLSFNGARIANLKTNEVIYEKFLSPERIKFLIDVALENDCDILTYQGGKVLTNRDNEYARIESGLVSAELVISENMKDDIKEGAAKVIILKHPDEAVAVKNKLALELGDEYEVAMSKPFFIEINDKGISKGVSLDSLCKKLGLTNENVMALGDGLNDLSMIEFAGMGVAVDNANPTLKEAANFISKSNDEDGFAYAIEKFVLGKDV
;
A
#
# COMPACT_ATOMS: atom_id res chain seq x y z
N MET A 1 7.79 -20.23 14.21
CA MET A 1 7.11 -19.28 15.15
C MET A 1 7.01 -17.94 14.44
N ILE A 2 5.82 -17.32 14.41
CA ILE A 2 5.56 -16.03 13.79
C ILE A 2 6.30 -14.93 14.55
N LYS A 3 6.96 -14.03 13.82
CA LYS A 3 7.69 -12.86 14.30
C LYS A 3 7.20 -11.57 13.68
N LEU A 4 6.63 -11.67 12.48
CA LEU A 4 6.04 -10.55 11.77
C LEU A 4 4.58 -10.87 11.46
N VAL A 5 3.69 -9.97 11.83
CA VAL A 5 2.30 -9.91 11.37
C VAL A 5 2.22 -8.73 10.41
N VAL A 6 1.86 -8.98 9.17
CA VAL A 6 1.74 -7.96 8.13
C VAL A 6 0.27 -7.89 7.71
N THR A 7 -0.34 -6.74 7.79
CA THR A 7 -1.76 -6.57 7.50
C THR A 7 -2.00 -5.45 6.50
N ASP A 8 -2.88 -5.70 5.54
CA ASP A 8 -3.51 -4.60 4.83
C ASP A 8 -4.38 -3.77 5.79
N ILE A 9 -4.76 -2.58 5.38
CA ILE A 9 -5.48 -1.61 6.22
C ILE A 9 -6.96 -1.59 5.86
N ASP A 10 -7.28 -1.17 4.63
CA ASP A 10 -8.64 -0.93 4.19
C ASP A 10 -9.34 -2.28 3.96
N ASP A 11 -10.54 -2.45 4.49
CA ASP A 11 -11.34 -3.69 4.40
C ASP A 11 -10.65 -4.96 4.97
N THR A 12 -9.53 -4.81 5.69
CA THR A 12 -8.82 -5.90 6.40
C THR A 12 -8.68 -5.59 7.89
N LEU A 13 -7.86 -4.59 8.25
CA LEU A 13 -7.69 -4.14 9.65
C LEU A 13 -8.83 -3.22 10.08
N LEU A 14 -9.27 -2.34 9.16
CA LEU A 14 -10.40 -1.44 9.35
C LEU A 14 -11.71 -2.15 9.00
N ASN A 15 -12.74 -1.91 9.81
CA ASN A 15 -14.12 -2.31 9.52
C ASN A 15 -14.77 -1.41 8.44
N SER A 16 -16.01 -1.71 8.07
CA SER A 16 -16.77 -0.93 7.07
C SER A 16 -17.02 0.52 7.48
N ASP A 17 -16.97 0.84 8.78
CA ASP A 17 -17.04 2.21 9.31
C ASP A 17 -15.68 2.93 9.29
N ARG A 18 -14.62 2.28 8.77
CA ARG A 18 -13.23 2.74 8.74
C ARG A 18 -12.61 2.93 10.14
N GLU A 19 -13.02 2.11 11.08
CA GLU A 19 -12.51 2.11 12.44
C GLU A 19 -11.74 0.83 12.74
N ILE A 20 -10.74 0.93 13.63
CA ILE A 20 -10.06 -0.23 14.19
C ILE A 20 -10.85 -0.67 15.42
N SER A 21 -11.37 -1.88 15.40
CA SER A 21 -12.16 -2.41 16.52
C SER A 21 -11.34 -2.50 17.81
N LYS A 22 -12.04 -2.52 18.93
CA LYS A 22 -11.39 -2.71 20.23
C LYS A 22 -10.60 -4.02 20.28
N LYS A 23 -11.16 -5.09 19.70
CA LYS A 23 -10.53 -6.40 19.71
C LYS A 23 -9.25 -6.44 18.86
N ASN A 24 -9.27 -5.80 17.69
CA ASN A 24 -8.07 -5.64 16.86
C ASN A 24 -6.95 -4.90 17.60
N ARG A 25 -7.29 -3.83 18.34
CA ARG A 25 -6.32 -3.10 19.20
C ARG A 25 -5.73 -3.98 20.29
N GLU A 26 -6.58 -4.75 20.99
CA GLU A 26 -6.14 -5.63 22.08
C GLU A 26 -5.12 -6.68 21.61
N VAL A 27 -5.38 -7.33 20.48
CA VAL A 27 -4.42 -8.34 19.95
C VAL A 27 -3.12 -7.72 19.42
N ILE A 28 -3.17 -6.50 18.87
CA ILE A 28 -1.96 -5.76 18.49
C ILE A 28 -1.10 -5.48 19.72
N GLU A 29 -1.70 -5.03 20.82
CA GLU A 29 -0.98 -4.82 22.09
C GLU A 29 -0.41 -6.12 22.67
N GLU A 30 -1.10 -7.25 22.52
CA GLU A 30 -0.57 -8.55 22.94
C GLU A 30 0.62 -8.99 22.06
N CYS A 31 0.57 -8.75 20.74
CA CYS A 31 1.70 -8.97 19.84
C CYS A 31 2.94 -8.17 20.28
N LYS A 32 2.77 -6.88 20.55
CA LYS A 32 3.86 -6.01 21.03
C LYS A 32 4.52 -6.56 22.30
N LYS A 33 3.72 -7.00 23.28
CA LYS A 33 4.23 -7.60 24.53
C LYS A 33 5.05 -8.86 24.32
N GLN A 34 4.83 -9.57 23.21
CA GLN A 34 5.56 -10.79 22.83
C GLN A 34 6.70 -10.51 21.82
N ASP A 35 7.06 -9.24 21.59
CA ASP A 35 8.07 -8.82 20.61
C ASP A 35 7.75 -9.29 19.19
N ILE A 36 6.46 -9.34 18.85
CA ILE A 36 5.97 -9.64 17.50
C ILE A 36 5.65 -8.30 16.82
N LYS A 37 6.29 -8.04 15.70
CA LYS A 37 6.10 -6.80 14.94
C LYS A 37 4.79 -6.85 14.16
N VAL A 38 3.97 -5.81 14.29
CA VAL A 38 2.73 -5.64 13.51
C VAL A 38 2.96 -4.54 12.48
N ILE A 39 3.06 -4.92 11.22
CA ILE A 39 3.42 -4.06 10.10
C ILE A 39 2.17 -3.75 9.28
N LEU A 40 1.90 -2.48 9.08
CA LEU A 40 0.88 -2.04 8.14
C LEU A 40 1.44 -2.08 6.72
N ALA A 41 0.68 -2.64 5.78
CA ALA A 41 1.05 -2.80 4.38
C ALA A 41 -0.07 -2.30 3.47
N SER A 42 0.07 -1.12 2.87
CA SER A 42 -1.02 -0.49 2.12
C SER A 42 -0.56 0.12 0.80
N GLY A 43 -1.52 0.36 -0.10
CA GLY A 43 -1.34 1.19 -1.29
C GLY A 43 -1.21 2.69 -0.99
N ARG A 44 -1.52 3.09 0.24
CA ARG A 44 -1.40 4.47 0.70
C ARG A 44 0.07 4.90 0.75
N PRO A 45 0.35 6.22 0.59
CA PRO A 45 1.64 6.79 0.96
C PRO A 45 1.88 6.64 2.47
N ASP A 46 3.14 6.66 2.89
CA ASP A 46 3.54 6.60 4.31
C ASP A 46 2.86 7.70 5.13
N PHE A 47 2.90 8.95 4.68
CA PHE A 47 2.23 10.07 5.37
C PHE A 47 0.70 9.87 5.50
N GLY A 48 0.05 9.16 4.57
CA GLY A 48 -1.37 8.82 4.63
C GLY A 48 -1.74 7.73 5.65
N MET A 49 -0.73 7.10 6.28
CA MET A 49 -0.92 6.06 7.30
C MET A 49 -0.52 6.52 8.71
N MET A 50 0.12 7.70 8.86
CA MET A 50 0.69 8.12 10.15
C MET A 50 -0.34 8.32 11.26
N SER A 51 -1.58 8.65 10.95
CA SER A 51 -2.66 8.71 11.95
C SER A 51 -2.94 7.34 12.56
N ILE A 52 -2.97 6.27 11.74
CA ILE A 52 -3.17 4.89 12.20
C ILE A 52 -1.93 4.40 12.97
N VAL A 53 -0.73 4.72 12.49
CA VAL A 53 0.54 4.42 13.17
C VAL A 53 0.55 5.00 14.57
N GLY A 54 0.19 6.28 14.72
CA GLY A 54 0.15 6.97 16.01
C GLY A 54 -0.96 6.43 16.93
N ASP A 55 -2.14 6.17 16.38
CA ASP A 55 -3.29 5.61 17.12
C ASP A 55 -2.97 4.23 17.69
N LEU A 56 -2.25 3.39 16.95
CA LEU A 56 -1.78 2.08 17.38
C LEU A 56 -0.40 2.11 18.08
N GLN A 57 0.22 3.29 18.22
CA GLN A 57 1.56 3.45 18.79
C GLN A 57 2.62 2.52 18.16
N LEU A 58 2.56 2.32 16.84
CA LEU A 58 3.47 1.43 16.14
C LEU A 58 4.88 2.01 15.97
N ASP A 59 5.05 3.31 16.15
CA ASP A 59 6.31 4.05 16.14
C ASP A 59 7.01 4.08 17.51
N SER A 60 6.36 3.60 18.57
CA SER A 60 6.92 3.58 19.92
C SER A 60 8.06 2.56 20.12
N TYR A 61 8.17 1.59 19.22
CA TYR A 61 9.18 0.52 19.25
C TYR A 61 9.81 0.32 17.87
N ASP A 62 10.80 -0.55 17.75
CA ASP A 62 11.44 -0.88 16.48
C ASP A 62 10.47 -1.63 15.57
N ASN A 63 9.86 -0.93 14.64
CA ASN A 63 8.82 -1.43 13.74
C ASN A 63 8.93 -0.81 12.35
N TYR A 64 8.17 -1.32 11.40
CA TYR A 64 8.27 -0.96 9.99
C TYR A 64 6.90 -0.61 9.41
N LEU A 65 6.92 0.15 8.32
CA LEU A 65 5.76 0.52 7.53
C LEU A 65 6.02 0.17 6.06
N LEU A 66 5.07 -0.52 5.42
CA LEU A 66 5.10 -0.86 4.01
C LEU A 66 4.07 0.00 3.27
N SER A 67 4.52 0.90 2.43
CA SER A 67 3.71 1.89 1.71
C SER A 67 3.76 1.69 0.19
N PHE A 68 2.82 2.33 -0.50
CA PHE A 68 2.71 2.34 -1.96
C PHE A 68 2.71 0.93 -2.57
N ASN A 69 1.93 -0.01 -1.99
CA ASN A 69 1.87 -1.41 -2.43
C ASN A 69 3.23 -2.13 -2.46
N GLY A 70 4.16 -1.73 -1.59
CA GLY A 70 5.49 -2.31 -1.52
C GLY A 70 6.57 -1.53 -2.27
N ALA A 71 6.29 -0.34 -2.78
CA ALA A 71 7.35 0.49 -3.34
C ALA A 71 8.33 1.01 -2.28
N ARG A 72 7.93 1.03 -1.01
CA ARG A 72 8.79 1.47 0.09
C ARG A 72 8.53 0.70 1.37
N ILE A 73 9.61 0.36 2.08
CA ILE A 73 9.59 -0.04 3.49
C ILE A 73 10.56 0.87 4.26
N ALA A 74 10.09 1.45 5.33
CA ALA A 74 10.89 2.25 6.24
C ALA A 74 10.68 1.84 7.70
N ASN A 75 11.73 1.99 8.50
CA ASN A 75 11.64 1.84 9.94
C ASN A 75 10.95 3.06 10.54
N LEU A 76 9.87 2.87 11.31
CA LEU A 76 9.05 3.93 11.88
C LEU A 76 9.79 4.77 12.93
N LYS A 77 10.77 4.19 13.62
CA LYS A 77 11.50 4.86 14.69
C LYS A 77 12.72 5.62 14.20
N THR A 78 13.45 5.05 13.24
CA THR A 78 14.72 5.62 12.76
C THR A 78 14.59 6.33 11.43
N ASN A 79 13.48 6.16 10.74
CA ASN A 79 13.25 6.58 9.35
C ASN A 79 14.26 5.93 8.35
N GLU A 80 14.96 4.87 8.75
CA GLU A 80 15.82 4.11 7.84
C GLU A 80 14.98 3.47 6.74
N VAL A 81 15.31 3.76 5.50
CA VAL A 81 14.69 3.11 4.33
C VAL A 81 15.34 1.74 4.15
N ILE A 82 14.53 0.69 4.26
CA ILE A 82 14.97 -0.71 4.11
C ILE A 82 14.88 -1.16 2.66
N TYR A 83 13.83 -0.72 1.99
CA TYR A 83 13.57 -1.00 0.58
C TYR A 83 12.87 0.19 -0.05
N GLU A 84 13.29 0.58 -1.25
CA GLU A 84 12.63 1.61 -2.03
C GLU A 84 12.81 1.32 -3.52
N LYS A 85 11.71 1.39 -4.24
CA LYS A 85 11.67 1.32 -5.69
C LYS A 85 10.77 2.41 -6.22
N PHE A 86 11.37 3.57 -6.49
CA PHE A 86 10.69 4.76 -6.96
C PHE A 86 11.07 5.08 -8.41
N LEU A 87 10.15 5.68 -9.13
CA LEU A 87 10.44 6.33 -10.41
C LEU A 87 11.43 7.48 -10.15
N SER A 88 12.49 7.57 -10.97
CA SER A 88 13.41 8.70 -10.87
C SER A 88 12.75 10.01 -11.32
N PRO A 89 13.28 11.17 -10.92
CA PRO A 89 12.80 12.46 -11.41
C PRO A 89 12.70 12.54 -12.94
N GLU A 90 13.67 11.97 -13.67
CA GLU A 90 13.69 11.96 -15.14
C GLU A 90 12.54 11.12 -15.69
N ARG A 91 12.26 9.95 -15.10
CA ARG A 91 11.15 9.10 -15.51
C ARG A 91 9.80 9.76 -15.21
N ILE A 92 9.66 10.47 -14.09
CA ILE A 92 8.45 11.24 -13.77
C ILE A 92 8.25 12.35 -14.80
N LYS A 93 9.31 13.11 -15.14
CA LYS A 93 9.26 14.18 -16.18
C LYS A 93 8.88 13.63 -17.55
N PHE A 94 9.38 12.47 -17.92
CA PHE A 94 8.98 11.77 -19.15
C PHE A 94 7.49 11.40 -19.12
N LEU A 95 6.99 10.85 -17.99
CA LEU A 95 5.57 10.49 -17.86
C LEU A 95 4.65 11.72 -17.85
N ILE A 96 5.14 12.88 -17.41
CA ILE A 96 4.40 14.15 -17.54
C ILE A 96 4.22 14.49 -19.03
N ASP A 97 5.26 14.36 -19.88
CA ASP A 97 5.13 14.58 -21.31
C ASP A 97 4.15 13.60 -21.94
N VAL A 98 4.28 12.32 -21.62
CA VAL A 98 3.34 11.28 -22.10
C VAL A 98 1.90 11.60 -21.72
N ALA A 99 1.62 12.07 -20.51
CA ALA A 99 0.28 12.46 -20.09
C ALA A 99 -0.27 13.62 -20.91
N LEU A 100 0.53 14.67 -21.09
CA LEU A 100 0.13 15.86 -21.83
C LEU A 100 -0.08 15.57 -23.32
N GLU A 101 0.75 14.73 -23.95
CA GLU A 101 0.58 14.27 -25.34
C GLU A 101 -0.69 13.45 -25.55
N ASN A 102 -1.21 12.83 -24.48
CA ASN A 102 -2.46 12.08 -24.48
C ASN A 102 -3.67 12.90 -23.98
N ASP A 103 -3.53 14.23 -23.88
CA ASP A 103 -4.58 15.14 -23.38
C ASP A 103 -5.14 14.70 -22.01
N CYS A 104 -4.22 14.37 -21.11
CA CYS A 104 -4.53 13.94 -19.76
C CYS A 104 -3.92 14.87 -18.72
N ASP A 105 -4.59 15.04 -17.59
CA ASP A 105 -3.98 15.60 -16.41
C ASP A 105 -3.17 14.52 -15.66
N ILE A 106 -2.23 14.95 -14.84
CA ILE A 106 -1.33 14.06 -14.10
C ILE A 106 -1.07 14.59 -12.70
N LEU A 107 -0.91 13.68 -11.76
CA LEU A 107 -0.41 14.00 -10.43
C LEU A 107 0.67 13.01 -9.97
N THR A 108 1.45 13.45 -9.00
CA THR A 108 2.41 12.62 -8.27
C THR A 108 2.61 13.19 -6.86
N TYR A 109 3.51 12.61 -6.09
CA TYR A 109 3.80 13.06 -4.72
C TYR A 109 5.19 13.68 -4.65
N GLN A 110 5.29 14.86 -4.03
CA GLN A 110 6.54 15.57 -3.80
C GLN A 110 6.51 16.22 -2.40
N GLY A 111 7.50 15.95 -1.58
CA GLY A 111 7.58 16.52 -0.23
C GLY A 111 6.36 16.24 0.66
N GLY A 112 5.73 15.08 0.53
CA GLY A 112 4.51 14.72 1.27
C GLY A 112 3.23 15.41 0.80
N LYS A 113 3.24 16.06 -0.37
CA LYS A 113 2.11 16.74 -1.00
C LYS A 113 1.70 16.07 -2.30
N VAL A 114 0.46 16.28 -2.70
CA VAL A 114 -0.03 15.90 -4.04
C VAL A 114 0.27 17.05 -5.00
N LEU A 115 1.16 16.82 -5.95
CA LEU A 115 1.53 17.78 -7.00
C LEU A 115 0.80 17.42 -8.29
N THR A 116 0.11 18.38 -8.91
CA THR A 116 -0.63 18.20 -10.18
C THR A 116 -0.37 19.34 -11.16
N ASN A 117 -0.51 19.04 -12.46
CA ASN A 117 -0.38 20.05 -13.53
C ASN A 117 -1.59 20.97 -13.66
N ARG A 118 -2.76 20.56 -13.14
CA ARG A 118 -3.99 21.34 -13.25
C ARG A 118 -4.91 21.08 -12.06
N ASP A 119 -5.69 22.10 -11.68
CA ASP A 119 -6.77 21.96 -10.73
C ASP A 119 -7.94 21.21 -11.38
N ASN A 120 -8.25 20.02 -10.90
CA ASN A 120 -9.40 19.24 -11.30
C ASN A 120 -9.99 18.43 -10.12
N GLU A 121 -11.22 17.91 -10.33
CA GLU A 121 -11.92 17.17 -9.27
C GLU A 121 -11.19 15.90 -8.84
N TYR A 122 -10.53 15.18 -9.77
CA TYR A 122 -9.85 13.92 -9.47
C TYR A 122 -8.59 14.14 -8.62
N ALA A 123 -7.83 15.22 -8.90
CA ALA A 123 -6.69 15.58 -8.08
C ALA A 123 -7.11 15.96 -6.64
N ARG A 124 -8.27 16.61 -6.48
CA ARG A 124 -8.84 16.91 -5.16
C ARG A 124 -9.30 15.65 -4.45
N ILE A 125 -9.87 14.66 -5.17
CA ILE A 125 -10.23 13.37 -4.61
C ILE A 125 -8.98 12.68 -4.05
N GLU A 126 -7.87 12.61 -4.81
CA GLU A 126 -6.64 11.97 -4.33
C GLU A 126 -6.07 12.71 -3.10
N SER A 127 -5.97 14.03 -3.15
CA SER A 127 -5.56 14.86 -2.00
C SER A 127 -6.38 14.56 -0.74
N GLY A 128 -7.69 14.41 -0.88
CA GLY A 128 -8.58 14.03 0.22
C GLY A 128 -8.35 12.61 0.73
N LEU A 129 -8.15 11.64 -0.18
CA LEU A 129 -7.93 10.23 0.17
C LEU A 129 -6.63 10.03 0.98
N VAL A 130 -5.57 10.74 0.60
CA VAL A 130 -4.27 10.63 1.28
C VAL A 130 -4.07 11.70 2.38
N SER A 131 -5.06 12.57 2.59
CA SER A 131 -5.03 13.67 3.56
C SER A 131 -3.80 14.57 3.41
N ALA A 132 -3.42 14.90 2.16
CA ALA A 132 -2.26 15.71 1.83
C ALA A 132 -2.66 17.00 1.09
N GLU A 133 -1.86 18.05 1.24
CA GLU A 133 -2.04 19.31 0.54
C GLU A 133 -1.97 19.10 -0.98
N LEU A 134 -2.92 19.68 -1.72
CA LEU A 134 -2.89 19.74 -3.18
C LEU A 134 -2.12 20.97 -3.64
N VAL A 135 -1.07 20.75 -4.42
CA VAL A 135 -0.27 21.82 -5.05
C VAL A 135 -0.47 21.76 -6.55
N ILE A 136 -0.93 22.87 -7.12
CA ILE A 136 -1.10 23.03 -8.55
C ILE A 136 0.15 23.71 -9.10
N SER A 137 0.78 23.11 -10.09
CA SER A 137 2.00 23.64 -10.70
C SER A 137 1.80 23.89 -12.20
N GLU A 138 1.99 25.13 -12.63
CA GLU A 138 1.99 25.50 -14.04
C GLU A 138 3.21 24.91 -14.80
N ASN A 139 4.28 24.61 -14.07
CA ASN A 139 5.53 24.05 -14.62
C ASN A 139 5.97 22.82 -13.85
N MET A 140 5.08 21.82 -13.82
CA MET A 140 5.20 20.63 -12.96
C MET A 140 6.57 19.93 -13.06
N LYS A 141 7.19 19.91 -14.27
CA LYS A 141 8.52 19.30 -14.44
C LYS A 141 9.61 19.98 -13.62
N ASP A 142 9.54 21.30 -13.46
CA ASP A 142 10.53 22.05 -12.68
C ASP A 142 10.37 21.82 -11.18
N ASP A 143 9.19 21.39 -10.74
CA ASP A 143 8.89 21.09 -9.34
C ASP A 143 9.17 19.63 -8.95
N ILE A 144 9.48 18.75 -9.92
CA ILE A 144 9.94 17.38 -9.63
C ILE A 144 11.40 17.44 -9.16
N LYS A 145 11.61 17.25 -7.86
CA LYS A 145 12.91 17.29 -7.19
C LYS A 145 13.39 15.92 -6.72
N GLU A 146 12.47 15.03 -6.42
CA GLU A 146 12.73 13.70 -5.87
C GLU A 146 11.95 12.63 -6.63
N GLY A 147 12.34 11.37 -6.47
CA GLY A 147 11.60 10.24 -7.00
C GLY A 147 10.24 10.10 -6.31
N ALA A 148 9.33 9.39 -6.96
CA ALA A 148 8.04 9.05 -6.39
C ALA A 148 7.67 7.61 -6.71
N ALA A 149 6.88 6.98 -5.83
CA ALA A 149 6.44 5.60 -6.00
C ALA A 149 5.63 5.39 -7.27
N LYS A 150 4.85 6.39 -7.65
CA LYS A 150 3.96 6.37 -8.82
C LYS A 150 3.65 7.77 -9.33
N VAL A 151 3.20 7.82 -10.56
CA VAL A 151 2.39 8.91 -11.08
C VAL A 151 0.95 8.41 -11.31
N ILE A 152 -0.03 9.31 -11.25
CA ILE A 152 -1.43 9.00 -11.53
C ILE A 152 -1.89 9.91 -12.67
N ILE A 153 -2.26 9.30 -13.79
CA ILE A 153 -2.88 10.00 -14.90
C ILE A 153 -4.38 10.07 -14.64
N LEU A 154 -4.94 11.25 -14.83
CA LEU A 154 -6.32 11.60 -14.55
C LEU A 154 -7.09 11.74 -15.86
N LYS A 155 -8.16 10.97 -16.02
CA LYS A 155 -9.01 11.00 -17.21
C LYS A 155 -10.45 10.68 -16.84
N HIS A 156 -11.41 11.23 -17.61
CA HIS A 156 -12.81 10.90 -17.41
C HIS A 156 -13.06 9.39 -17.52
N PRO A 157 -13.91 8.77 -16.69
CA PRO A 157 -14.14 7.32 -16.65
C PRO A 157 -14.45 6.70 -18.02
N ASP A 158 -15.21 7.40 -18.87
CA ASP A 158 -15.58 6.90 -20.22
C ASP A 158 -14.38 6.72 -21.14
N GLU A 159 -13.29 7.44 -20.91
CA GLU A 159 -12.07 7.42 -21.73
C GLU A 159 -10.90 6.70 -21.04
N ALA A 160 -10.92 6.62 -19.72
CA ALA A 160 -9.77 6.18 -18.92
C ALA A 160 -9.29 4.76 -19.29
N VAL A 161 -10.20 3.81 -19.55
CA VAL A 161 -9.85 2.44 -19.95
C VAL A 161 -9.12 2.42 -21.29
N ALA A 162 -9.60 3.21 -22.26
CA ALA A 162 -8.96 3.29 -23.59
C ALA A 162 -7.56 3.92 -23.49
N VAL A 163 -7.44 5.00 -22.71
CA VAL A 163 -6.15 5.67 -22.45
C VAL A 163 -5.20 4.71 -21.72
N LYS A 164 -5.65 4.02 -20.67
CA LYS A 164 -4.84 3.02 -19.96
C LYS A 164 -4.28 1.96 -20.89
N ASN A 165 -5.11 1.40 -21.78
CA ASN A 165 -4.67 0.37 -22.73
C ASN A 165 -3.65 0.91 -23.74
N LYS A 166 -3.83 2.14 -24.23
CA LYS A 166 -2.87 2.82 -25.11
C LYS A 166 -1.54 3.02 -24.39
N LEU A 167 -1.55 3.58 -23.18
CA LEU A 167 -0.35 3.83 -22.39
C LEU A 167 0.39 2.54 -22.03
N ALA A 168 -0.31 1.46 -21.72
CA ALA A 168 0.32 0.17 -21.45
C ALA A 168 1.09 -0.38 -22.65
N LEU A 169 0.60 -0.15 -23.89
CA LEU A 169 1.32 -0.52 -25.11
C LEU A 169 2.50 0.40 -25.39
N GLU A 170 2.33 1.69 -25.19
CA GLU A 170 3.33 2.72 -25.46
C GLU A 170 4.53 2.64 -24.51
N LEU A 171 4.26 2.44 -23.20
CA LEU A 171 5.28 2.38 -22.15
C LEU A 171 5.95 1.01 -22.05
N GLY A 172 5.34 -0.02 -22.62
CA GLY A 172 5.90 -1.38 -22.67
C GLY A 172 6.17 -2.01 -21.30
N ASP A 173 7.20 -2.84 -21.27
CA ASP A 173 7.51 -3.67 -20.11
C ASP A 173 8.31 -2.96 -19.00
N GLU A 174 8.61 -1.70 -19.14
CA GLU A 174 9.38 -0.94 -18.14
C GLU A 174 8.50 -0.42 -16.98
N TYR A 175 7.19 -0.33 -17.23
CA TYR A 175 6.22 0.24 -16.29
C TYR A 175 5.06 -0.73 -16.03
N GLU A 176 4.50 -0.62 -14.84
CA GLU A 176 3.20 -1.19 -14.52
C GLU A 176 2.13 -0.12 -14.72
N VAL A 177 1.13 -0.40 -15.54
CA VAL A 177 0.02 0.53 -15.84
C VAL A 177 -1.29 -0.12 -15.42
N ALA A 178 -1.88 0.37 -14.33
CA ALA A 178 -3.07 -0.21 -13.71
C ALA A 178 -4.16 0.84 -13.45
N MET A 179 -5.41 0.40 -13.33
CA MET A 179 -6.50 1.25 -12.84
C MET A 179 -6.68 1.02 -11.35
N SER A 180 -6.68 2.09 -10.54
CA SER A 180 -7.05 2.01 -9.12
C SER A 180 -8.44 2.57 -8.84
N LYS A 181 -8.92 3.46 -9.71
CA LYS A 181 -10.29 4.00 -9.73
C LYS A 181 -10.74 4.18 -11.17
N PRO A 182 -12.04 4.34 -11.45
CA PRO A 182 -12.53 4.54 -12.82
C PRO A 182 -11.88 5.69 -13.59
N PHE A 183 -11.25 6.63 -12.90
CA PHE A 183 -10.62 7.85 -13.42
C PHE A 183 -9.12 7.97 -13.05
N PHE A 184 -8.54 6.99 -12.36
CA PHE A 184 -7.11 6.94 -12.00
C PHE A 184 -6.39 5.85 -12.77
N ILE A 185 -5.40 6.23 -13.57
CA ILE A 185 -4.47 5.33 -14.24
C ILE A 185 -3.13 5.49 -13.53
N GLU A 186 -2.76 4.52 -12.72
CA GLU A 186 -1.50 4.51 -11.98
C GLU A 186 -0.38 3.95 -12.84
N ILE A 187 0.77 4.61 -12.81
CA ILE A 187 2.00 4.16 -13.47
C ILE A 187 3.11 4.12 -12.44
N ASN A 188 3.66 2.95 -12.24
CA ASN A 188 4.78 2.70 -11.32
C ASN A 188 5.89 1.90 -12.03
N ASP A 189 7.01 1.76 -11.35
CA ASP A 189 8.06 0.87 -11.79
C ASP A 189 7.59 -0.59 -11.77
N LYS A 190 8.01 -1.39 -12.73
CA LYS A 190 7.61 -2.80 -12.81
C LYS A 190 8.18 -3.63 -11.67
N GLY A 191 7.41 -4.63 -11.23
CA GLY A 191 7.84 -5.58 -10.20
C GLY A 191 7.80 -5.03 -8.77
N ILE A 192 7.03 -3.97 -8.52
CA ILE A 192 6.67 -3.54 -7.18
C ILE A 192 5.53 -4.44 -6.70
N SER A 193 5.68 -5.03 -5.52
CA SER A 193 4.60 -5.75 -4.84
C SER A 193 4.86 -5.85 -3.35
N LYS A 194 3.80 -6.01 -2.56
CA LYS A 194 3.91 -6.19 -1.11
C LYS A 194 4.79 -7.40 -0.75
N GLY A 195 4.72 -8.48 -1.51
CA GLY A 195 5.52 -9.69 -1.28
C GLY A 195 7.01 -9.51 -1.52
N VAL A 196 7.40 -8.84 -2.63
CA VAL A 196 8.82 -8.57 -2.96
C VAL A 196 9.48 -7.70 -1.90
N SER A 197 8.81 -6.65 -1.47
CA SER A 197 9.35 -5.76 -0.44
C SER A 197 9.39 -6.44 0.94
N LEU A 198 8.41 -7.28 1.25
CA LEU A 198 8.39 -8.08 2.49
C LEU A 198 9.52 -9.10 2.55
N ASP A 199 9.86 -9.75 1.43
CA ASP A 199 11.05 -10.61 1.32
C ASP A 199 12.34 -9.83 1.62
N SER A 200 12.45 -8.61 1.11
CA SER A 200 13.59 -7.72 1.39
C SER A 200 13.69 -7.37 2.88
N LEU A 201 12.56 -7.11 3.55
CA LEU A 201 12.52 -6.88 4.99
C LEU A 201 12.93 -8.14 5.77
N CYS A 202 12.41 -9.30 5.41
CA CYS A 202 12.79 -10.56 6.05
C CYS A 202 14.28 -10.81 5.96
N LYS A 203 14.91 -10.62 4.81
CA LYS A 203 16.35 -10.73 4.61
C LYS A 203 17.14 -9.78 5.52
N LYS A 204 16.71 -8.52 5.63
CA LYS A 204 17.32 -7.51 6.53
C LYS A 204 17.25 -7.94 7.99
N LEU A 205 16.15 -8.57 8.41
CA LEU A 205 15.93 -9.01 9.80
C LEU A 205 16.49 -10.42 10.12
N GLY A 206 17.05 -11.12 9.14
CA GLY A 206 17.50 -12.49 9.31
C GLY A 206 16.36 -13.50 9.52
N LEU A 207 15.18 -13.19 8.96
CA LEU A 207 13.96 -13.99 9.03
C LEU A 207 13.68 -14.67 7.68
N THR A 208 12.79 -15.65 7.71
CA THR A 208 12.25 -16.31 6.51
C THR A 208 10.75 -16.07 6.42
N ASN A 209 10.16 -16.44 5.29
CA ASN A 209 8.71 -16.39 5.09
C ASN A 209 7.93 -17.20 6.16
N GLU A 210 8.50 -18.28 6.72
CA GLU A 210 7.89 -19.06 7.81
C GLU A 210 7.70 -18.27 9.10
N ASN A 211 8.38 -17.14 9.25
CA ASN A 211 8.23 -16.23 10.39
C ASN A 211 7.16 -15.17 10.16
N VAL A 212 6.50 -15.17 8.99
CA VAL A 212 5.54 -14.15 8.56
C VAL A 212 4.13 -14.70 8.55
N MET A 213 3.21 -13.96 9.14
CA MET A 213 1.78 -14.07 8.92
C MET A 213 1.31 -12.82 8.18
N ALA A 214 0.65 -12.98 7.05
CA ALA A 214 0.11 -11.88 6.26
C ALA A 214 -1.42 -11.96 6.20
N LEU A 215 -2.10 -10.80 6.30
CA LEU A 215 -3.54 -10.69 6.20
C LEU A 215 -3.93 -9.64 5.15
N GLY A 216 -4.94 -9.95 4.34
CA GLY A 216 -5.40 -9.06 3.27
C GLY A 216 -6.78 -9.43 2.75
N ASP A 217 -7.31 -8.56 1.86
CA ASP A 217 -8.60 -8.75 1.19
C ASP A 217 -8.53 -8.55 -0.32
N GLY A 218 -7.59 -7.73 -0.82
CA GLY A 218 -7.49 -7.31 -2.20
C GLY A 218 -6.47 -8.07 -3.06
N LEU A 219 -6.55 -7.90 -4.38
CA LEU A 219 -5.58 -8.52 -5.31
C LEU A 219 -4.16 -7.95 -5.16
N ASN A 220 -4.01 -6.73 -4.65
CA ASN A 220 -2.71 -6.15 -4.31
C ASN A 220 -2.02 -6.85 -3.13
N ASP A 221 -2.77 -7.65 -2.35
CA ASP A 221 -2.26 -8.44 -1.22
C ASP A 221 -1.77 -9.82 -1.64
N LEU A 222 -2.17 -10.29 -2.83
CA LEU A 222 -1.90 -11.66 -3.30
C LEU A 222 -0.43 -12.04 -3.11
N SER A 223 0.49 -11.17 -3.52
CA SER A 223 1.92 -11.44 -3.42
C SER A 223 2.43 -11.58 -1.99
N MET A 224 1.87 -10.88 -1.00
CA MET A 224 2.28 -11.05 0.40
C MET A 224 1.60 -12.26 1.05
N ILE A 225 0.39 -12.60 0.64
CA ILE A 225 -0.32 -13.82 1.06
C ILE A 225 0.42 -15.07 0.59
N GLU A 226 0.83 -15.10 -0.69
CA GLU A 226 1.62 -16.20 -1.26
C GLU A 226 3.02 -16.31 -0.67
N PHE A 227 3.64 -15.18 -0.33
CA PHE A 227 4.97 -15.14 0.27
C PHE A 227 4.97 -15.67 1.71
N ALA A 228 3.98 -15.29 2.51
CA ALA A 228 3.96 -15.58 3.96
C ALA A 228 3.86 -17.08 4.25
N GLY A 229 4.51 -17.55 5.32
CA GLY A 229 4.33 -18.91 5.82
C GLY A 229 2.90 -19.18 6.32
N MET A 230 2.18 -18.11 6.68
CA MET A 230 0.75 -18.13 7.00
C MET A 230 0.06 -16.97 6.29
N GLY A 231 -0.47 -17.20 5.12
CA GLY A 231 -1.31 -16.26 4.38
C GLY A 231 -2.78 -16.39 4.80
N VAL A 232 -3.41 -15.29 5.20
CA VAL A 232 -4.79 -15.23 5.67
C VAL A 232 -5.60 -14.26 4.83
N ALA A 233 -6.71 -14.73 4.26
CA ALA A 233 -7.73 -13.88 3.66
C ALA A 233 -8.85 -13.63 4.66
N VAL A 234 -9.32 -12.39 4.80
CA VAL A 234 -10.57 -12.10 5.53
C VAL A 234 -11.78 -12.58 4.73
N ASP A 235 -12.94 -12.80 5.37
CA ASP A 235 -14.07 -13.38 4.66
C ASP A 235 -14.69 -12.46 3.61
N ASN A 236 -14.53 -11.16 3.71
CA ASN A 236 -14.91 -10.20 2.67
C ASN A 236 -13.89 -10.10 1.52
N ALA A 237 -12.80 -10.88 1.54
CA ALA A 237 -11.73 -10.83 0.54
C ALA A 237 -12.17 -11.29 -0.87
N ASN A 238 -11.42 -10.83 -1.85
CA ASN A 238 -11.54 -11.26 -3.25
C ASN A 238 -11.42 -12.80 -3.36
N PRO A 239 -12.26 -13.47 -4.16
CA PRO A 239 -12.22 -14.92 -4.33
C PRO A 239 -10.84 -15.48 -4.69
N THR A 240 -10.10 -14.82 -5.57
CA THR A 240 -8.74 -15.23 -5.96
C THR A 240 -7.78 -15.19 -4.76
N LEU A 241 -7.91 -14.20 -3.88
CA LEU A 241 -7.09 -14.13 -2.67
C LEU A 241 -7.45 -15.25 -1.69
N LYS A 242 -8.74 -15.55 -1.54
CA LYS A 242 -9.21 -16.67 -0.71
C LYS A 242 -8.67 -18.02 -1.19
N GLU A 243 -8.57 -18.22 -2.49
CA GLU A 243 -8.01 -19.45 -3.11
C GLU A 243 -6.51 -19.59 -2.83
N ALA A 244 -5.77 -18.49 -2.76
CA ALA A 244 -4.33 -18.48 -2.50
C ALA A 244 -3.97 -18.57 -1.01
N ALA A 245 -4.89 -18.20 -0.10
CA ALA A 245 -4.65 -18.14 1.33
C ALA A 245 -4.60 -19.53 1.99
N ASN A 246 -3.77 -19.65 3.02
CA ASN A 246 -3.71 -20.86 3.86
C ASN A 246 -4.94 -20.98 4.79
N PHE A 247 -5.58 -19.83 5.10
CA PHE A 247 -6.72 -19.76 5.99
C PHE A 247 -7.65 -18.61 5.60
N ILE A 248 -8.96 -18.86 5.65
CA ILE A 248 -9.98 -17.81 5.53
C ILE A 248 -10.48 -17.49 6.95
N SER A 249 -10.26 -16.25 7.37
CA SER A 249 -10.70 -15.75 8.66
C SER A 249 -12.15 -15.27 8.60
N LYS A 250 -12.64 -14.65 9.68
CA LYS A 250 -13.90 -13.89 9.68
C LYS A 250 -13.74 -12.62 8.83
N SER A 251 -14.86 -11.95 8.56
CA SER A 251 -14.85 -10.65 7.87
C SER A 251 -14.16 -9.56 8.71
N ASN A 252 -13.80 -8.45 8.06
CA ASN A 252 -13.30 -7.27 8.75
C ASN A 252 -14.30 -6.71 9.78
N ASP A 253 -15.60 -6.83 9.54
CA ASP A 253 -16.67 -6.40 10.47
C ASP A 253 -16.88 -7.37 11.64
N GLU A 254 -16.32 -8.58 11.56
CA GLU A 254 -16.42 -9.62 12.61
C GLU A 254 -15.07 -9.88 13.30
N ASP A 255 -14.20 -8.88 13.32
CA ASP A 255 -12.86 -8.95 13.93
C ASP A 255 -11.96 -10.03 13.30
N GLY A 256 -12.03 -10.22 11.99
CA GLY A 256 -11.28 -11.26 11.27
C GLY A 256 -9.77 -11.19 11.47
N PHE A 257 -9.21 -9.98 11.59
CA PHE A 257 -7.81 -9.78 11.94
C PHE A 257 -7.50 -10.35 13.34
N ALA A 258 -8.26 -9.95 14.35
CA ALA A 258 -8.04 -10.42 15.73
C ALA A 258 -8.24 -11.92 15.85
N TYR A 259 -9.27 -12.48 15.21
CA TYR A 259 -9.53 -13.92 15.23
C TYR A 259 -8.33 -14.73 14.71
N ALA A 260 -7.75 -14.32 13.59
CA ALA A 260 -6.59 -14.99 13.03
C ALA A 260 -5.35 -14.88 13.94
N ILE A 261 -5.11 -13.68 14.52
CA ILE A 261 -4.00 -13.47 15.47
C ILE A 261 -4.17 -14.33 16.73
N GLU A 262 -5.36 -14.36 17.33
CA GLU A 262 -5.62 -15.19 18.51
C GLU A 262 -5.32 -16.66 18.26
N LYS A 263 -5.75 -17.18 17.09
CA LYS A 263 -5.59 -18.58 16.71
C LYS A 263 -4.14 -18.96 16.40
N PHE A 264 -3.45 -18.20 15.55
CA PHE A 264 -2.16 -18.64 14.96
C PHE A 264 -0.93 -18.01 15.62
N VAL A 265 -1.10 -16.88 16.29
CA VAL A 265 0.00 -16.13 16.90
C VAL A 265 -0.02 -16.29 18.41
N LEU A 266 -1.20 -16.11 19.05
CA LEU A 266 -1.35 -16.14 20.48
C LEU A 266 -1.73 -17.54 21.02
N GLY A 267 -2.08 -18.49 20.14
CA GLY A 267 -2.39 -19.88 20.52
C GLY A 267 -3.65 -20.02 21.40
N LYS A 268 -4.63 -19.13 21.21
CA LYS A 268 -5.90 -19.19 21.94
C LYS A 268 -6.87 -20.15 21.24
N ASP A 269 -7.67 -20.86 22.02
CA ASP A 269 -8.81 -21.64 21.52
C ASP A 269 -9.96 -20.67 21.19
N VAL A 270 -10.18 -20.36 19.90
CA VAL A 270 -11.18 -19.42 19.38
C VAL A 270 -12.09 -20.05 18.34
#